data_f1e092ea654aa175f9e1b6244e73718c
#
_entry.id   f1e092ea654aa175f9e1b6244e73718c
#
_cell.length_a   1.000
_cell.length_b   1.000
_cell.length_c   1.000
_cell.angle_alpha   90.00
_cell.angle_beta   90.00
_cell.angle_gamma   90.00
#
_symmetry.space_group_name_H-M   'P 1'
#
loop_
_entity.id
_entity.type
_entity.pdbx_description
1 polymer ?
#
loop_
_entity_poly.entity_id
_entity_poly.type
_entity_poly.pdbx_seq_one_letter_code
_entity_poly.pdbx_strand_id
1 'polypeptide(L)'
;MDVAGSQEKRTRMNGRQGIAPLSELLEERRYLLGLAYGLLRSASRADDAVEETYRRWYAMDDGEIPNPRAWLADTLVTHCRSRPDGLGEPGAYDPPGLAGRGQDSAAARDAPAPGAAAESLGALGPGRKGASPGGEPSGDAAPGARRVHDHGPRYEAVGELARQSLRAFAAGRVTAEQHRAVVREFRTACETGDRGRLAALLAPDVSAVFDGGGRIRTPEHPVGGAPHVARSLATLLTPSPGLALAEASVNGRAGLVVRCGGRVAAAVTLDLRAHLIINVWLVLNPDKLRGWNRS
;
A
#
# COMPACT_ATOMS: atom_id res chain seq x y z
N MET A 1 8.51 -35.23 -8.58
CA MET A 1 9.12 -34.99 -7.26
C MET A 1 9.74 -33.60 -7.28
N ASP A 2 8.97 -32.50 -7.02
CA ASP A 2 9.56 -31.14 -6.84
C ASP A 2 8.54 -30.11 -6.33
N VAL A 3 7.40 -30.55 -5.81
CA VAL A 3 6.40 -29.62 -5.26
C VAL A 3 6.81 -29.16 -3.84
N ALA A 4 7.51 -30.01 -3.08
CA ALA A 4 7.99 -29.69 -1.73
C ALA A 4 9.09 -28.64 -1.72
N GLY A 5 10.02 -28.69 -2.67
CA GLY A 5 11.11 -27.72 -2.79
C GLY A 5 10.64 -26.31 -3.18
N SER A 6 9.56 -26.23 -3.98
CA SER A 6 8.97 -24.95 -4.35
C SER A 6 8.18 -24.30 -3.20
N GLN A 7 7.56 -25.09 -2.32
CA GLN A 7 6.90 -24.60 -1.12
C GLN A 7 7.89 -24.15 -0.05
N GLU A 8 8.98 -24.89 0.12
CA GLU A 8 10.03 -24.54 1.09
C GLU A 8 10.79 -23.27 0.67
N LYS A 9 11.02 -23.08 -0.62
CA LYS A 9 11.59 -21.85 -1.19
C LYS A 9 10.64 -20.66 -1.03
N ARG A 10 9.34 -20.85 -1.21
CA ARG A 10 8.30 -19.82 -0.92
C ARG A 10 8.20 -19.50 0.57
N THR A 11 8.40 -20.46 1.46
CA THR A 11 8.38 -20.24 2.91
C THR A 11 9.64 -19.50 3.38
N ARG A 12 10.81 -19.75 2.78
CA ARG A 12 12.05 -19.01 3.07
C ARG A 12 12.05 -17.58 2.51
N MET A 13 11.39 -17.32 1.38
CA MET A 13 11.18 -15.96 0.84
C MET A 13 10.35 -15.07 1.76
N ASN A 14 9.55 -15.65 2.67
CA ASN A 14 8.71 -14.89 3.61
C ASN A 14 9.48 -14.26 4.79
N GLY A 15 10.74 -14.62 5.01
CA GLY A 15 11.54 -14.10 6.13
C GLY A 15 11.94 -12.62 5.99
N ARG A 16 12.12 -12.13 4.77
CA ARG A 16 12.51 -10.74 4.46
C ARG A 16 11.33 -9.78 4.39
N GLN A 17 10.14 -10.29 4.14
CA GLN A 17 8.94 -9.52 3.83
C GLN A 17 7.94 -9.50 4.98
N GLY A 18 8.41 -9.70 6.21
CA GLY A 18 7.58 -9.53 7.40
C GLY A 18 6.97 -8.12 7.36
N ILE A 19 5.64 -8.05 7.25
CA ILE A 19 4.94 -6.78 7.35
C ILE A 19 5.04 -6.31 8.80
N ALA A 20 5.32 -5.02 8.98
CA ALA A 20 5.30 -4.36 10.28
C ALA A 20 3.92 -3.73 10.55
N PRO A 21 3.59 -3.38 11.80
CA PRO A 21 2.41 -2.59 12.14
C PRO A 21 2.34 -1.30 11.31
N LEU A 22 1.14 -0.93 10.89
CA LEU A 22 0.94 0.27 10.06
C LEU A 22 1.47 1.54 10.73
N SER A 23 1.29 1.66 12.05
CA SER A 23 1.86 2.76 12.84
C SER A 23 3.38 2.86 12.69
N GLU A 24 4.09 1.74 12.78
CA GLU A 24 5.54 1.68 12.63
C GLU A 24 5.99 2.02 11.21
N LEU A 25 5.29 1.53 10.19
CA LEU A 25 5.58 1.85 8.78
C LEU A 25 5.42 3.35 8.49
N LEU A 26 4.39 3.97 9.06
CA LEU A 26 4.15 5.40 8.91
C LEU A 26 5.20 6.24 9.67
N GLU A 27 5.62 5.78 10.87
CA GLU A 27 6.69 6.41 11.64
C GLU A 27 8.04 6.27 10.94
N GLU A 28 8.35 5.09 10.39
CA GLU A 28 9.56 4.85 9.59
C GLU A 28 9.63 5.84 8.43
N ARG A 29 8.55 5.97 7.64
CA ARG A 29 8.50 6.92 6.53
C ARG A 29 8.66 8.36 7.00
N ARG A 30 7.99 8.75 8.08
CA ARG A 30 8.08 10.11 8.64
C ARG A 30 9.50 10.42 9.11
N TYR A 31 10.14 9.48 9.77
CA TYR A 31 11.53 9.59 10.21
C TYR A 31 12.49 9.77 9.03
N LEU A 32 12.36 8.95 7.98
CA LEU A 32 13.19 9.04 6.78
C LEU A 32 12.99 10.39 6.06
N LEU A 33 11.75 10.85 5.93
CA LEU A 33 11.46 12.17 5.34
C LEU A 33 12.07 13.31 6.14
N GLY A 34 11.99 13.27 7.47
CA GLY A 34 12.61 14.27 8.36
C GLY A 34 14.13 14.30 8.21
N LEU A 35 14.76 13.12 8.15
CA LEU A 35 16.19 12.97 7.96
C LEU A 35 16.64 13.52 6.59
N ALA A 36 15.95 13.12 5.51
CA ALA A 36 16.24 13.61 4.16
C ALA A 36 16.04 15.13 4.03
N TYR A 37 14.96 15.66 4.61
CA TYR A 37 14.71 17.10 4.62
C TYR A 37 15.79 17.87 5.37
N GLY A 38 16.23 17.36 6.51
CA GLY A 38 17.34 17.94 7.28
C GLY A 38 18.62 18.09 6.45
N LEU A 39 18.88 17.15 5.53
CA LEU A 39 20.06 17.14 4.67
C LEU A 39 19.87 17.95 3.37
N LEU A 40 18.70 17.85 2.73
CA LEU A 40 18.45 18.37 1.38
C LEU A 40 17.73 19.73 1.36
N ARG A 41 17.11 20.14 2.48
CA ARG A 41 16.34 21.39 2.64
C ARG A 41 15.24 21.60 1.57
N SER A 42 14.73 20.54 1.01
CA SER A 42 13.68 20.53 -0.01
C SER A 42 12.75 19.33 0.20
N ALA A 43 11.45 19.58 0.33
CA ALA A 43 10.45 18.54 0.55
C ALA A 43 10.35 17.58 -0.65
N SER A 44 10.38 18.11 -1.88
CA SER A 44 10.36 17.29 -3.09
C SER A 44 11.59 16.39 -3.18
N ARG A 45 12.79 16.95 -2.96
CA ARG A 45 14.05 16.18 -3.00
C ARG A 45 14.13 15.15 -1.87
N ALA A 46 13.56 15.46 -0.70
CA ALA A 46 13.47 14.53 0.41
C ALA A 46 12.56 13.34 0.07
N ASP A 47 11.41 13.59 -0.56
CA ASP A 47 10.48 12.55 -0.97
C ASP A 47 11.11 11.64 -2.05
N ASP A 48 11.80 12.24 -3.05
CA ASP A 48 12.54 11.50 -4.09
C ASP A 48 13.67 10.64 -3.49
N ALA A 49 14.39 11.16 -2.49
CA ALA A 49 15.47 10.42 -1.83
C ALA A 49 14.94 9.22 -1.02
N VAL A 50 13.80 9.38 -0.34
CA VAL A 50 13.13 8.29 0.37
C VAL A 50 12.61 7.24 -0.60
N GLU A 51 12.02 7.64 -1.74
CA GLU A 51 11.58 6.72 -2.80
C GLU A 51 12.77 5.91 -3.35
N GLU A 52 13.90 6.57 -3.64
CA GLU A 52 15.13 5.90 -4.08
C GLU A 52 15.66 4.92 -3.04
N THR A 53 15.55 5.27 -1.76
CA THR A 53 15.98 4.40 -0.66
C THR A 53 15.14 3.11 -0.61
N TYR A 54 13.81 3.21 -0.73
CA TYR A 54 12.93 2.04 -0.82
C TYR A 54 13.18 1.24 -2.10
N ARG A 55 13.49 1.89 -3.24
CA ARG A 55 13.84 1.19 -4.48
C ARG A 55 15.09 0.33 -4.29
N ARG A 56 16.11 0.84 -3.60
CA ARG A 56 17.32 0.06 -3.27
C ARG A 56 17.02 -1.08 -2.31
N TRP A 57 16.12 -0.85 -1.35
CA TRP A 57 15.64 -1.92 -0.47
C TRP A 57 15.06 -3.10 -1.26
N TYR A 58 14.21 -2.81 -2.23
CA TYR A 58 13.58 -3.84 -3.06
C TYR A 58 14.52 -4.46 -4.11
N ALA A 59 15.58 -3.78 -4.48
CA ALA A 59 16.57 -4.27 -5.44
C ALA A 59 17.67 -5.17 -4.82
N MET A 60 17.67 -5.31 -3.49
CA MET A 60 18.66 -6.18 -2.86
C MET A 60 18.30 -7.65 -3.04
N ASP A 61 19.33 -8.50 -3.14
CA ASP A 61 19.17 -9.95 -3.12
C ASP A 61 18.81 -10.45 -1.70
N ASP A 62 18.24 -11.67 -1.61
CA ASP A 62 17.66 -12.28 -0.41
C ASP A 62 18.61 -12.47 0.80
N GLY A 63 19.19 -11.41 1.37
CA GLY A 63 19.91 -11.42 2.63
C GLY A 63 19.05 -10.95 3.80
N GLU A 64 19.17 -11.51 4.97
CA GLU A 64 18.47 -11.08 6.17
C GLU A 64 19.06 -9.74 6.65
N ILE A 65 18.23 -8.71 6.77
CA ILE A 65 18.62 -7.43 7.34
C ILE A 65 18.08 -7.37 8.77
N PRO A 66 18.94 -7.50 9.77
CA PRO A 66 18.49 -7.56 11.16
C PRO A 66 17.76 -6.30 11.63
N ASN A 67 18.12 -5.15 11.07
CA ASN A 67 17.50 -3.87 11.42
C ASN A 67 17.15 -3.06 10.17
N PRO A 68 15.94 -3.26 9.62
CA PRO A 68 15.47 -2.55 8.42
C PRO A 68 15.54 -1.02 8.54
N ARG A 69 15.15 -0.46 9.69
CA ARG A 69 15.12 0.97 9.92
C ARG A 69 16.52 1.60 9.90
N ALA A 70 17.50 0.95 10.53
CA ALA A 70 18.88 1.42 10.51
C ALA A 70 19.46 1.37 9.09
N TRP A 71 19.27 0.27 8.38
CA TRP A 71 19.74 0.13 7.01
C TRP A 71 19.13 1.19 6.07
N LEU A 72 17.83 1.44 6.17
CA LEU A 72 17.15 2.48 5.39
C LEU A 72 17.71 3.88 5.70
N ALA A 73 17.94 4.18 6.97
CA ALA A 73 18.51 5.46 7.39
C ALA A 73 19.94 5.67 6.85
N ASP A 74 20.80 4.66 6.96
CA ASP A 74 22.19 4.73 6.48
C ASP A 74 22.25 4.85 4.96
N THR A 75 21.43 4.08 4.25
CA THR A 75 21.29 4.16 2.78
C THR A 75 20.81 5.53 2.33
N LEU A 76 19.80 6.09 3.02
CA LEU A 76 19.29 7.43 2.74
C LEU A 76 20.35 8.51 2.94
N VAL A 77 21.04 8.48 4.07
CA VAL A 77 22.13 9.47 4.39
C VAL A 77 23.22 9.39 3.34
N THR A 78 23.66 8.17 2.99
CA THR A 78 24.68 7.96 1.94
C THR A 78 24.21 8.51 0.60
N HIS A 79 22.94 8.24 0.22
CA HIS A 79 22.36 8.77 -1.02
C HIS A 79 22.28 10.31 -1.03
N CYS A 80 21.82 10.92 0.07
CA CYS A 80 21.73 12.37 0.16
C CYS A 80 23.10 13.05 0.08
N ARG A 81 24.15 12.46 0.67
CA ARG A 81 25.52 13.00 0.67
C ARG A 81 26.22 12.83 -0.67
N SER A 82 25.91 11.82 -1.45
CA SER A 82 26.53 11.56 -2.75
C SER A 82 26.01 12.46 -3.88
N ARG A 83 24.98 13.28 -3.64
CA ARG A 83 24.42 14.20 -4.65
C ARG A 83 25.24 15.50 -4.68
N PRO A 84 25.83 15.85 -5.85
CA PRO A 84 26.68 17.05 -5.98
C PRO A 84 25.89 18.37 -5.90
N ASP A 85 24.57 18.34 -6.02
CA ASP A 85 23.72 19.53 -6.01
C ASP A 85 23.45 20.01 -4.59
N GLY A 86 24.48 20.49 -3.94
CA GLY A 86 24.56 21.02 -2.60
C GLY A 86 23.29 21.52 -1.91
N LEU A 87 23.35 21.49 -0.62
CA LEU A 87 22.48 22.10 0.38
C LEU A 87 21.58 23.22 -0.19
N GLY A 88 20.34 22.89 -0.57
CA GLY A 88 19.39 23.85 -1.13
C GLY A 88 19.00 24.93 -0.12
N GLU A 89 18.62 26.12 -0.62
CA GLU A 89 18.10 27.20 0.18
C GLU A 89 16.93 26.76 1.09
N PRO A 90 16.78 27.28 2.31
CA PRO A 90 15.77 26.85 3.27
C PRO A 90 14.37 27.28 2.80
N GLY A 91 13.64 26.37 2.15
CA GLY A 91 12.21 26.51 1.98
C GLY A 91 11.47 26.13 3.28
N ALA A 92 10.41 26.88 3.62
CA ALA A 92 9.57 26.57 4.77
C ALA A 92 8.95 25.18 4.61
N TYR A 93 9.36 24.22 5.45
CA TYR A 93 8.77 22.89 5.54
C TYR A 93 7.78 22.88 6.68
N ASP A 94 6.52 22.70 6.34
CA ASP A 94 5.49 22.34 7.29
C ASP A 94 5.31 20.81 7.24
N PRO A 95 5.77 20.05 8.25
CA PRO A 95 5.66 18.61 8.24
C PRO A 95 4.17 18.23 8.34
N PRO A 96 3.62 17.45 7.38
CA PRO A 96 2.23 17.05 7.47
C PRO A 96 2.04 16.19 8.73
N GLY A 97 1.42 16.76 9.78
CA GLY A 97 0.92 16.01 10.92
C GLY A 97 1.55 16.24 12.29
N LEU A 98 2.26 17.36 12.55
CA LEU A 98 2.67 17.72 13.93
C LEU A 98 1.73 18.74 14.64
N ALA A 99 0.70 19.25 13.97
CA ALA A 99 -0.34 20.06 14.60
C ALA A 99 -1.45 19.15 15.16
N GLY A 100 -1.37 18.73 16.42
CA GLY A 100 -2.40 17.90 17.02
C GLY A 100 -2.13 17.51 18.47
N ARG A 101 -1.65 18.47 19.29
CA ARG A 101 -1.92 18.43 20.75
C ARG A 101 -2.63 19.72 21.12
N GLY A 102 -3.91 19.60 21.39
CA GLY A 102 -4.72 20.62 22.06
C GLY A 102 -5.74 21.26 21.15
N GLN A 103 -6.92 20.78 21.19
CA GLN A 103 -8.16 21.42 21.62
C GLN A 103 -9.37 20.67 21.09
N ASP A 104 -10.22 20.33 22.02
CA ASP A 104 -11.53 19.73 21.85
C ASP A 104 -12.46 20.60 21.01
N SER A 105 -13.40 19.93 20.38
CA SER A 105 -14.78 20.32 20.22
C SER A 105 -15.31 20.32 18.78
N ALA A 106 -16.30 19.44 18.61
CA ALA A 106 -17.52 19.56 17.81
C ALA A 106 -17.42 20.13 16.40
N ALA A 107 -17.52 19.23 15.41
CA ALA A 107 -18.49 19.35 14.30
C ALA A 107 -18.46 18.09 13.42
N ALA A 108 -19.31 17.14 13.75
CA ALA A 108 -19.80 16.17 12.79
C ALA A 108 -20.82 16.90 11.91
N ARG A 109 -20.48 17.17 10.65
CA ARG A 109 -21.44 17.36 9.54
C ARG A 109 -20.69 17.44 8.22
N ASP A 110 -21.30 16.71 7.23
CA ASP A 110 -21.03 16.76 5.80
C ASP A 110 -19.74 16.10 5.28
N ALA A 111 -19.89 14.79 5.03
CA ALA A 111 -19.03 14.07 4.09
C ALA A 111 -19.40 14.49 2.66
N PRO A 112 -18.44 14.87 1.81
CA PRO A 112 -18.73 15.15 0.40
C PRO A 112 -19.12 13.87 -0.34
N ALA A 113 -19.99 14.02 -1.34
CA ALA A 113 -20.55 12.98 -2.17
C ALA A 113 -19.50 12.08 -2.83
N PRO A 114 -19.78 10.79 -3.07
CA PRO A 114 -18.80 9.74 -3.40
C PRO A 114 -18.34 9.72 -4.87
N GLY A 115 -18.25 10.86 -5.55
CA GLY A 115 -17.95 10.90 -6.98
C GLY A 115 -16.47 11.02 -7.36
N ALA A 116 -15.60 11.53 -6.49
CA ALA A 116 -14.23 11.92 -6.88
C ALA A 116 -13.14 10.89 -6.57
N ALA A 117 -13.42 9.87 -5.76
CA ALA A 117 -12.43 8.85 -5.38
C ALA A 117 -12.35 7.65 -6.35
N ALA A 118 -13.31 7.53 -7.25
CA ALA A 118 -13.40 6.39 -8.18
C ALA A 118 -12.33 6.42 -9.29
N GLU A 119 -11.81 7.58 -9.65
CA GLU A 119 -10.85 7.70 -10.75
C GLU A 119 -9.43 7.28 -10.40
N SER A 120 -9.04 7.31 -9.12
CA SER A 120 -7.65 7.04 -8.72
C SER A 120 -7.28 5.56 -8.63
N LEU A 121 -8.24 4.65 -8.54
CA LEU A 121 -8.02 3.20 -8.50
C LEU A 121 -8.33 2.50 -9.84
N GLY A 122 -8.97 3.20 -10.78
CA GLY A 122 -9.22 2.73 -12.14
C GLY A 122 -7.99 2.57 -13.03
N ALA A 123 -6.81 3.04 -12.59
CA ALA A 123 -5.56 2.96 -13.35
C ALA A 123 -4.90 1.57 -13.36
N LEU A 124 -5.54 0.53 -12.80
CA LEU A 124 -5.10 -0.86 -12.89
C LEU A 124 -5.84 -1.67 -13.98
N GLY A 125 -6.49 -1.00 -14.93
CA GLY A 125 -7.10 -1.64 -16.10
C GLY A 125 -6.05 -2.02 -17.15
N PRO A 126 -6.27 -3.11 -17.93
CA PRO A 126 -5.36 -3.53 -18.98
C PRO A 126 -5.30 -2.49 -20.09
N GLY A 127 -4.08 -2.00 -20.38
CA GLY A 127 -3.84 -1.06 -21.46
C GLY A 127 -4.38 -1.57 -22.80
N ARG A 128 -5.22 -0.77 -23.45
CA ARG A 128 -5.69 -1.02 -24.82
C ARG A 128 -4.48 -1.05 -25.76
N LYS A 129 -4.26 -2.18 -26.39
CA LYS A 129 -3.44 -2.29 -27.61
C LYS A 129 -4.19 -1.61 -28.75
N GLY A 130 -3.80 -0.39 -29.07
CA GLY A 130 -4.13 0.27 -30.32
C GLY A 130 -2.94 0.17 -31.26
N ALA A 131 -3.01 -0.68 -32.26
CA ALA A 131 -2.06 -0.69 -33.35
C ALA A 131 -2.41 0.43 -34.35
N SER A 132 -1.44 1.26 -34.70
CA SER A 132 -1.45 2.01 -35.97
C SER A 132 -0.02 2.17 -36.46
N PRO A 133 0.21 1.95 -37.73
CA PRO A 133 1.54 1.97 -38.35
C PRO A 133 1.88 3.35 -38.94
N GLY A 134 3.14 3.74 -38.81
CA GLY A 134 3.78 4.72 -39.67
C GLY A 134 3.86 6.13 -39.14
N GLY A 135 5.07 6.55 -38.73
CA GLY A 135 5.45 7.91 -38.44
C GLY A 135 6.84 7.95 -37.85
N GLU A 136 7.84 8.33 -38.64
CA GLU A 136 9.23 8.49 -38.19
C GLU A 136 9.39 9.63 -37.17
N PRO A 137 10.40 9.57 -36.31
CA PRO A 137 10.55 10.51 -35.19
C PRO A 137 11.47 11.68 -35.57
N SER A 138 10.96 12.90 -35.50
CA SER A 138 11.79 14.09 -35.40
C SER A 138 11.76 14.59 -33.96
N GLY A 139 12.97 14.89 -33.47
CA GLY A 139 13.30 15.12 -32.07
C GLY A 139 12.57 16.29 -31.40
N ASP A 140 12.41 16.10 -30.15
CA ASP A 140 12.65 16.95 -28.99
C ASP A 140 11.98 16.29 -27.78
N ALA A 141 12.79 15.57 -27.01
CA ALA A 141 12.33 14.91 -25.80
C ALA A 141 12.15 15.95 -24.69
N ALA A 142 10.89 16.21 -24.34
CA ALA A 142 10.55 16.93 -23.11
C ALA A 142 11.04 16.14 -21.90
N PRO A 143 11.72 16.80 -20.90
CA PRO A 143 12.17 16.13 -19.67
C PRO A 143 11.00 15.94 -18.73
N GLY A 144 10.46 14.70 -18.67
CA GLY A 144 9.35 14.41 -17.75
C GLY A 144 8.69 13.05 -17.91
N ALA A 145 9.09 12.24 -18.87
CA ALA A 145 8.57 10.88 -18.99
C ALA A 145 9.12 10.02 -17.82
N ARG A 146 8.30 9.83 -16.76
CA ARG A 146 8.55 8.82 -15.74
C ARG A 146 8.73 7.49 -16.46
N ARG A 147 9.93 6.92 -16.41
CA ARG A 147 10.19 5.58 -16.89
C ARG A 147 9.26 4.63 -16.13
N VAL A 148 8.35 4.00 -16.87
CA VAL A 148 7.62 2.84 -16.38
C VAL A 148 8.68 1.76 -16.17
N HIS A 149 9.01 1.48 -14.92
CA HIS A 149 9.95 0.43 -14.58
C HIS A 149 9.34 -0.91 -14.98
N ASP A 150 10.14 -1.71 -15.66
CA ASP A 150 9.83 -3.10 -16.00
C ASP A 150 9.75 -3.92 -14.70
N HIS A 151 8.53 -4.14 -14.24
CA HIS A 151 8.22 -4.89 -13.03
C HIS A 151 7.67 -6.29 -13.39
N GLY A 152 8.31 -6.97 -14.33
CA GLY A 152 7.91 -8.23 -14.94
C GLY A 152 7.03 -9.19 -14.11
N PRO A 153 7.57 -10.05 -13.21
CA PRO A 153 6.78 -11.10 -12.55
C PRO A 153 5.74 -10.61 -11.55
N ARG A 154 5.98 -9.46 -10.90
CA ARG A 154 5.07 -8.84 -9.93
C ARG A 154 3.78 -8.37 -10.58
N TYR A 155 3.88 -7.71 -11.74
CA TYR A 155 2.69 -7.22 -12.44
C TYR A 155 1.86 -8.34 -13.04
N GLU A 156 2.48 -9.43 -13.47
CA GLU A 156 1.77 -10.60 -13.96
C GLU A 156 0.93 -11.25 -12.87
N ALA A 157 1.50 -11.45 -11.68
CA ALA A 157 0.79 -12.01 -10.54
C ALA A 157 -0.38 -11.11 -10.09
N VAL A 158 -0.16 -9.80 -9.96
CA VAL A 158 -1.22 -8.83 -9.61
C VAL A 158 -2.26 -8.75 -10.73
N GLY A 159 -1.85 -8.80 -11.99
CA GLY A 159 -2.74 -8.80 -13.14
C GLY A 159 -3.64 -10.03 -13.19
N GLU A 160 -3.13 -11.22 -12.84
CA GLU A 160 -3.96 -12.44 -12.77
C GLU A 160 -4.97 -12.37 -11.63
N LEU A 161 -4.55 -11.90 -10.45
CA LEU A 161 -5.46 -11.67 -9.33
C LEU A 161 -6.56 -10.66 -9.68
N ALA A 162 -6.23 -9.57 -10.38
CA ALA A 162 -7.22 -8.60 -10.84
C ALA A 162 -8.22 -9.23 -11.84
N ARG A 163 -7.75 -10.06 -12.77
CA ARG A 163 -8.64 -10.81 -13.68
C ARG A 163 -9.54 -11.78 -12.91
N GLN A 164 -9.02 -12.46 -11.90
CA GLN A 164 -9.78 -13.36 -11.03
C GLN A 164 -10.86 -12.60 -10.26
N SER A 165 -10.53 -11.43 -9.71
CA SER A 165 -11.48 -10.53 -9.04
C SER A 165 -12.62 -10.11 -9.97
N LEU A 166 -12.31 -9.72 -11.20
CA LEU A 166 -13.32 -9.36 -12.20
C LEU A 166 -14.23 -10.53 -12.58
N ARG A 167 -13.69 -11.73 -12.71
CA ARG A 167 -14.49 -12.94 -12.98
C ARG A 167 -15.41 -13.28 -11.80
N ALA A 168 -14.90 -13.18 -10.57
CA ALA A 168 -15.69 -13.41 -9.36
C ALA A 168 -16.85 -12.39 -9.23
N PHE A 169 -16.58 -11.14 -9.58
CA PHE A 169 -17.58 -10.08 -9.63
C PHE A 169 -18.65 -10.35 -10.71
N ALA A 170 -18.23 -10.66 -11.93
CA ALA A 170 -19.13 -10.95 -13.05
C ALA A 170 -20.03 -12.18 -12.78
N ALA A 171 -19.58 -13.12 -11.98
CA ALA A 171 -20.37 -14.30 -11.59
C ALA A 171 -21.58 -13.97 -10.69
N GLY A 172 -21.70 -12.75 -10.18
CA GLY A 172 -22.92 -12.19 -9.57
C GLY A 172 -23.47 -12.91 -8.32
N ARG A 173 -22.64 -13.74 -7.64
CA ARG A 173 -23.10 -14.65 -6.59
C ARG A 173 -23.16 -14.06 -5.18
N VAL A 174 -22.65 -12.83 -4.99
CA VAL A 174 -22.61 -12.18 -3.67
C VAL A 174 -23.40 -10.89 -3.72
N THR A 175 -24.44 -10.78 -2.89
CA THR A 175 -25.23 -9.55 -2.79
C THR A 175 -24.43 -8.45 -2.09
N ALA A 176 -24.83 -7.19 -2.31
CA ALA A 176 -24.20 -6.04 -1.63
C ALA A 176 -24.38 -6.14 -0.10
N GLU A 177 -25.45 -6.73 0.37
CA GLU A 177 -25.71 -6.93 1.80
C GLU A 177 -24.79 -8.01 2.39
N GLN A 178 -24.66 -9.16 1.73
CA GLN A 178 -23.73 -10.21 2.11
C GLN A 178 -22.29 -9.70 2.13
N HIS A 179 -21.90 -8.94 1.11
CA HIS A 179 -20.57 -8.34 1.05
C HIS A 179 -20.34 -7.39 2.24
N ARG A 180 -21.30 -6.55 2.54
CA ARG A 180 -21.23 -5.61 3.67
C ARG A 180 -21.16 -6.33 5.03
N ALA A 181 -21.88 -7.45 5.17
CA ALA A 181 -21.81 -8.27 6.38
C ALA A 181 -20.40 -8.83 6.61
N VAL A 182 -19.75 -9.37 5.56
CA VAL A 182 -18.38 -9.89 5.64
C VAL A 182 -17.38 -8.76 5.95
N VAL A 183 -17.55 -7.57 5.35
CA VAL A 183 -16.70 -6.39 5.66
C VAL A 183 -16.78 -6.01 7.13
N ARG A 184 -17.97 -6.06 7.75
CA ARG A 184 -18.14 -5.77 9.18
C ARG A 184 -17.45 -6.82 10.06
N GLU A 185 -17.61 -8.09 9.73
CA GLU A 185 -16.95 -9.17 10.47
C GLU A 185 -15.43 -9.08 10.35
N PHE A 186 -14.94 -8.81 9.14
CA PHE A 186 -13.51 -8.59 8.90
C PHE A 186 -12.98 -7.40 9.70
N ARG A 187 -13.70 -6.28 9.73
CA ARG A 187 -13.34 -5.12 10.56
C ARG A 187 -13.23 -5.51 12.04
N THR A 188 -14.26 -6.18 12.57
CA THR A 188 -14.25 -6.60 13.99
C THR A 188 -13.08 -7.52 14.31
N ALA A 189 -12.76 -8.48 13.42
CA ALA A 189 -11.63 -9.38 13.60
C ALA A 189 -10.28 -8.63 13.57
N CYS A 190 -10.14 -7.60 12.73
CA CYS A 190 -8.96 -6.73 12.72
C CYS A 190 -8.86 -5.88 13.99
N GLU A 191 -9.96 -5.26 14.43
CA GLU A 191 -10.01 -4.41 15.63
C GLU A 191 -9.66 -5.18 16.91
N THR A 192 -10.05 -6.46 16.97
CA THR A 192 -9.74 -7.33 18.11
C THR A 192 -8.40 -8.06 17.99
N GLY A 193 -7.74 -8.00 16.83
CA GLY A 193 -6.53 -8.77 16.54
C GLY A 193 -6.74 -10.28 16.53
N ASP A 194 -7.99 -10.75 16.38
CA ASP A 194 -8.36 -12.17 16.40
C ASP A 194 -7.97 -12.85 15.09
N ARG A 195 -6.77 -13.47 15.11
CA ARG A 195 -6.23 -14.21 13.96
C ARG A 195 -7.07 -15.43 13.57
N GLY A 196 -7.70 -16.08 14.55
CA GLY A 196 -8.55 -17.23 14.29
C GLY A 196 -9.80 -16.83 13.52
N ARG A 197 -10.45 -15.74 13.95
CA ARG A 197 -11.61 -15.16 13.26
C ARG A 197 -11.24 -14.63 11.87
N LEU A 198 -10.10 -13.96 11.73
CA LEU A 198 -9.59 -13.55 10.42
C LEU A 198 -9.40 -14.76 9.49
N ALA A 199 -8.74 -15.81 9.98
CA ALA A 199 -8.50 -17.02 9.18
C ALA A 199 -9.79 -17.70 8.75
N ALA A 200 -10.84 -17.70 9.59
CA ALA A 200 -12.14 -18.30 9.28
C ALA A 200 -12.91 -17.54 8.17
N LEU A 201 -12.65 -16.24 7.99
CA LEU A 201 -13.23 -15.43 6.91
C LEU A 201 -12.51 -15.61 5.57
N LEU A 202 -11.30 -16.16 5.57
CA LEU A 202 -10.44 -16.26 4.40
C LEU A 202 -10.61 -17.61 3.69
N ALA A 203 -10.68 -17.60 2.38
CA ALA A 203 -10.61 -18.83 1.59
C ALA A 203 -9.21 -19.47 1.74
N PRO A 204 -9.07 -20.80 1.66
CA PRO A 204 -7.77 -21.46 1.74
C PRO A 204 -6.75 -20.93 0.71
N ASP A 205 -7.23 -20.56 -0.47
CA ASP A 205 -6.48 -20.03 -1.62
C ASP A 205 -6.45 -18.50 -1.68
N VAL A 206 -6.78 -17.79 -0.58
CA VAL A 206 -6.80 -16.34 -0.50
C VAL A 206 -5.45 -15.73 -0.84
N SER A 207 -5.49 -14.55 -1.48
CA SER A 207 -4.32 -13.73 -1.72
C SER A 207 -4.51 -12.32 -1.17
N ALA A 208 -3.46 -11.72 -0.63
CA ALA A 208 -3.43 -10.32 -0.20
C ALA A 208 -2.35 -9.54 -0.95
N VAL A 209 -2.75 -8.40 -1.50
CA VAL A 209 -1.85 -7.46 -2.19
C VAL A 209 -1.72 -6.20 -1.35
N PHE A 210 -0.47 -5.78 -1.10
CA PHE A 210 -0.15 -4.59 -0.33
C PHE A 210 0.51 -3.56 -1.26
N ASP A 211 -0.17 -2.48 -1.55
CA ASP A 211 0.34 -1.42 -2.42
C ASP A 211 0.88 -0.25 -1.60
N GLY A 212 2.18 -0.24 -1.36
CA GLY A 212 2.91 0.87 -0.75
C GLY A 212 3.36 1.94 -1.74
N GLY A 213 3.29 1.66 -3.05
CA GLY A 213 3.70 2.57 -4.13
C GLY A 213 5.16 2.99 -4.09
N GLY A 214 6.05 2.18 -3.50
CA GLY A 214 7.45 2.55 -3.27
C GLY A 214 7.64 3.66 -2.22
N ARG A 215 6.57 4.06 -1.53
CA ARG A 215 6.58 5.12 -0.52
C ARG A 215 6.37 4.64 0.91
N ILE A 216 5.92 3.42 1.04
CA ILE A 216 5.79 2.69 2.31
C ILE A 216 6.27 1.26 2.04
N ARG A 217 7.05 0.72 2.97
CA ARG A 217 7.58 -0.63 2.87
C ARG A 217 6.46 -1.66 3.02
N THR A 218 6.28 -2.50 2.00
CA THR A 218 5.25 -3.54 1.93
C THR A 218 5.83 -4.81 1.32
N PRO A 219 5.18 -5.97 1.47
CA PRO A 219 5.54 -7.15 0.71
C PRO A 219 5.55 -6.86 -0.79
N GLU A 220 6.61 -7.32 -1.46
CA GLU A 220 6.80 -7.10 -2.89
C GLU A 220 5.86 -7.95 -3.74
N HIS A 221 5.56 -9.16 -3.25
CA HIS A 221 4.68 -10.12 -3.91
C HIS A 221 3.39 -10.33 -3.13
N PRO A 222 2.31 -10.76 -3.80
CA PRO A 222 1.09 -11.15 -3.12
C PRO A 222 1.36 -12.22 -2.05
N VAL A 223 0.80 -12.01 -0.87
CA VAL A 223 0.85 -12.99 0.22
C VAL A 223 -0.29 -13.98 0.01
N GLY A 224 0.01 -15.27 -0.13
CA GLY A 224 -0.96 -16.32 -0.39
C GLY A 224 -1.22 -17.22 0.81
N GLY A 225 -2.46 -17.74 0.88
CA GLY A 225 -2.91 -18.70 1.88
C GLY A 225 -3.41 -18.09 3.19
N ALA A 226 -4.52 -18.61 3.69
CA ALA A 226 -5.24 -18.05 4.83
C ALA A 226 -4.37 -17.83 6.09
N PRO A 227 -3.48 -18.74 6.52
CA PRO A 227 -2.65 -18.51 7.69
C PRO A 227 -1.66 -17.34 7.55
N HIS A 228 -1.07 -17.18 6.35
CA HIS A 228 -0.11 -16.12 6.09
C HIS A 228 -0.81 -14.77 5.94
N VAL A 229 -1.92 -14.74 5.20
CA VAL A 229 -2.73 -13.53 5.03
C VAL A 229 -3.29 -13.06 6.37
N ALA A 230 -3.88 -13.96 7.18
CA ALA A 230 -4.39 -13.62 8.51
C ALA A 230 -3.29 -13.05 9.41
N ARG A 231 -2.08 -13.64 9.39
CA ARG A 231 -0.93 -13.14 10.15
C ARG A 231 -0.52 -11.74 9.68
N SER A 232 -0.39 -11.55 8.38
CA SER A 232 0.01 -10.26 7.79
C SER A 232 -0.99 -9.15 8.11
N LEU A 233 -2.29 -9.44 7.99
CA LEU A 233 -3.37 -8.50 8.32
C LEU A 233 -3.39 -8.16 9.82
N ALA A 234 -3.31 -9.17 10.69
CA ALA A 234 -3.28 -8.96 12.13
C ALA A 234 -2.05 -8.16 12.58
N THR A 235 -0.89 -8.34 11.93
CA THR A 235 0.30 -7.56 12.21
C THR A 235 0.17 -6.12 11.70
N LEU A 236 -0.23 -5.94 10.43
CA LEU A 236 -0.37 -4.61 9.84
C LEU A 236 -1.39 -3.75 10.59
N LEU A 237 -2.53 -4.34 10.91
CA LEU A 237 -3.67 -3.67 11.55
C LEU A 237 -3.67 -3.86 13.08
N THR A 238 -2.50 -4.15 13.66
CA THR A 238 -2.36 -4.24 15.12
C THR A 238 -2.97 -3.00 15.79
N PRO A 239 -3.92 -3.18 16.71
CA PRO A 239 -4.53 -2.07 17.42
C PRO A 239 -3.47 -1.19 18.10
N SER A 240 -3.52 0.10 17.83
CA SER A 240 -2.59 1.08 18.41
C SER A 240 -3.32 2.41 18.64
N PRO A 241 -2.86 3.24 19.60
CA PRO A 241 -3.45 4.55 19.83
C PRO A 241 -3.49 5.39 18.56
N GLY A 242 -4.66 5.93 18.24
CA GLY A 242 -4.88 6.74 17.03
C GLY A 242 -5.10 5.97 15.74
N LEU A 243 -5.09 4.62 15.77
CA LEU A 243 -5.49 3.79 14.63
C LEU A 243 -6.97 3.43 14.79
N ALA A 244 -7.75 3.73 13.76
CA ALA A 244 -9.19 3.44 13.71
C ALA A 244 -9.56 2.85 12.35
N LEU A 245 -10.41 1.81 12.35
CA LEU A 245 -10.98 1.21 11.16
C LEU A 245 -12.42 1.71 11.00
N ALA A 246 -12.77 2.17 9.81
CA ALA A 246 -14.13 2.61 9.48
C ALA A 246 -14.61 1.99 8.17
N GLU A 247 -15.89 1.63 8.12
CA GLU A 247 -16.52 1.23 6.87
C GLU A 247 -16.62 2.42 5.92
N ALA A 248 -16.30 2.20 4.67
CA ALA A 248 -16.39 3.22 3.63
C ALA A 248 -16.75 2.58 2.28
N SER A 249 -17.28 3.38 1.37
CA SER A 249 -17.40 2.97 -0.03
C SER A 249 -16.05 3.13 -0.72
N VAL A 250 -15.46 2.04 -1.15
CA VAL A 250 -14.21 2.02 -1.93
C VAL A 250 -14.55 1.44 -3.31
N ASN A 251 -14.37 2.23 -4.37
CA ASN A 251 -14.73 1.85 -5.75
C ASN A 251 -16.20 1.42 -5.90
N GLY A 252 -17.12 2.10 -5.22
CA GLY A 252 -18.55 1.79 -5.28
C GLY A 252 -19.00 0.54 -4.51
N ARG A 253 -18.10 -0.11 -3.75
CA ARG A 253 -18.38 -1.27 -2.91
C ARG A 253 -18.03 -1.01 -1.45
N ALA A 254 -18.65 -1.76 -0.55
CA ALA A 254 -18.26 -1.69 0.85
C ALA A 254 -16.80 -2.13 1.01
N GLY A 255 -16.03 -1.35 1.74
CA GLY A 255 -14.65 -1.62 2.09
C GLY A 255 -14.33 -0.97 3.43
N LEU A 256 -13.05 -0.89 3.77
CA LEU A 256 -12.60 -0.23 4.99
C LEU A 256 -11.58 0.85 4.66
N VAL A 257 -11.59 1.91 5.46
CA VAL A 257 -10.48 2.85 5.56
C VAL A 257 -9.85 2.73 6.93
N VAL A 258 -8.53 2.77 6.96
CA VAL A 258 -7.75 2.79 8.19
C VAL A 258 -7.25 4.20 8.40
N ARG A 259 -7.62 4.81 9.52
CA ARG A 259 -7.15 6.14 9.89
C ARG A 259 -6.06 6.04 10.94
N CYS A 260 -5.05 6.87 10.79
CA CYS A 260 -3.99 7.04 11.78
C CYS A 260 -3.82 8.53 12.06
N GLY A 261 -4.03 8.95 13.31
CA GLY A 261 -4.00 10.36 13.67
C GLY A 261 -5.03 11.22 12.89
N GLY A 262 -6.23 10.69 12.63
CA GLY A 262 -7.30 11.37 11.89
C GLY A 262 -7.18 11.30 10.36
N ARG A 263 -6.04 10.93 9.80
CA ARG A 263 -5.82 10.83 8.35
C ARG A 263 -5.98 9.39 7.85
N VAL A 264 -6.50 9.23 6.62
CA VAL A 264 -6.59 7.91 5.98
C VAL A 264 -5.17 7.46 5.60
N ALA A 265 -4.74 6.36 6.20
CA ALA A 265 -3.43 5.74 6.01
C ALA A 265 -3.49 4.47 5.17
N ALA A 266 -4.66 3.82 5.09
CA ALA A 266 -4.88 2.70 4.18
C ALA A 266 -6.35 2.64 3.74
N ALA A 267 -6.58 2.06 2.55
CA ALA A 267 -7.89 1.64 2.07
C ALA A 267 -7.85 0.14 1.77
N VAL A 268 -8.90 -0.58 2.17
CA VAL A 268 -9.01 -2.03 2.04
C VAL A 268 -10.25 -2.38 1.24
N THR A 269 -10.08 -3.22 0.23
CA THR A 269 -11.19 -3.85 -0.50
C THR A 269 -11.09 -5.36 -0.44
N LEU A 270 -12.23 -6.03 -0.45
CA LEU A 270 -12.34 -7.47 -0.34
C LEU A 270 -13.08 -8.02 -1.57
N ASP A 271 -12.55 -9.09 -2.15
CA ASP A 271 -13.28 -9.87 -3.14
C ASP A 271 -13.76 -11.17 -2.50
N LEU A 272 -15.03 -11.49 -2.73
CA LEU A 272 -15.68 -12.62 -2.10
C LEU A 272 -16.08 -13.69 -3.12
N ARG A 273 -15.97 -14.94 -2.69
CA ARG A 273 -16.59 -16.10 -3.32
C ARG A 273 -17.51 -16.76 -2.28
N ALA A 274 -18.82 -16.64 -2.50
CA ALA A 274 -19.83 -16.93 -1.49
C ALA A 274 -19.64 -16.07 -0.23
N HIS A 275 -19.29 -16.65 0.89
CA HIS A 275 -19.07 -15.97 2.17
C HIS A 275 -17.59 -15.85 2.55
N LEU A 276 -16.68 -16.36 1.70
CA LEU A 276 -15.23 -16.33 1.96
C LEU A 276 -14.53 -15.27 1.14
N ILE A 277 -13.52 -14.65 1.75
CA ILE A 277 -12.65 -13.67 1.13
C ILE A 277 -11.60 -14.42 0.29
N ILE A 278 -11.56 -14.14 -1.01
CA ILE A 278 -10.58 -14.71 -1.95
C ILE A 278 -9.43 -13.77 -2.25
N ASN A 279 -9.67 -12.44 -2.24
CA ASN A 279 -8.61 -11.45 -2.36
C ASN A 279 -8.81 -10.31 -1.36
N VAL A 280 -7.70 -9.83 -0.83
CA VAL A 280 -7.62 -8.62 0.00
C VAL A 280 -6.68 -7.64 -0.69
N TRP A 281 -7.17 -6.45 -1.00
CA TRP A 281 -6.41 -5.37 -1.61
C TRP A 281 -6.22 -4.26 -0.60
N LEU A 282 -4.96 -3.96 -0.26
CA LEU A 282 -4.62 -2.89 0.67
C LEU A 282 -3.80 -1.83 -0.05
N VAL A 283 -4.34 -0.64 -0.14
CA VAL A 283 -3.65 0.54 -0.65
C VAL A 283 -3.13 1.35 0.53
N LEU A 284 -1.80 1.39 0.66
CA LEU A 284 -1.07 2.20 1.65
C LEU A 284 -0.35 3.38 1.00
N ASN A 285 -0.31 3.41 -0.35
CA ASN A 285 0.35 4.45 -1.12
C ASN A 285 -0.26 5.83 -0.83
N PRO A 286 0.49 6.78 -0.21
CA PRO A 286 -0.06 8.08 0.18
C PRO A 286 -0.52 8.91 -1.03
N ASP A 287 0.06 8.73 -2.21
CA ASP A 287 -0.35 9.44 -3.42
C ASP A 287 -1.75 9.03 -3.87
N LYS A 288 -2.07 7.73 -3.80
CA LYS A 288 -3.40 7.20 -4.11
C LYS A 288 -4.44 7.58 -3.04
N LEU A 289 -4.00 7.82 -1.81
CA LEU A 289 -4.86 8.19 -0.68
C LEU A 289 -5.08 9.70 -0.55
N ARG A 290 -4.48 10.53 -1.42
CA ARG A 290 -4.64 12.01 -1.36
C ARG A 290 -6.10 12.44 -1.44
N GLY A 291 -6.93 11.77 -2.26
CA GLY A 291 -8.35 12.08 -2.40
C GLY A 291 -9.13 11.94 -1.09
N TRP A 292 -8.75 10.99 -0.24
CA TRP A 292 -9.36 10.75 1.07
C TRP A 292 -8.93 11.74 2.15
N ASN A 293 -7.83 12.46 1.92
CA ASN A 293 -7.19 13.36 2.87
C ASN A 293 -7.26 14.84 2.45
N ARG A 294 -7.99 15.17 1.40
CA ARG A 294 -8.29 16.56 1.04
C ARG A 294 -9.41 17.03 1.96
N SER A 295 -9.10 18.01 2.81
CA SER A 295 -10.06 18.80 3.60
C SER A 295 -10.66 19.86 2.71
#